data_97772770ce298f828a0750ba45bf4e67
#
_entry.id   97772770ce298f828a0750ba45bf4e67
#
_cell.length_a   1.000
_cell.length_b   1.000
_cell.length_c   1.000
_cell.angle_alpha   90.00
_cell.angle_beta   90.00
_cell.angle_gamma   90.00
#
_symmetry.space_group_name_H-M   'P 1'
#
loop_
_entity.id
_entity.type
_entity.pdbx_description
1 polymer ?
#
loop_
_entity_poly.entity_id
_entity_poly.type
_entity_poly.pdbx_seq_one_letter_code
_entity_poly.pdbx_strand_id
1 'polypeptide(L)'
;MPEYDIALELAKLHILKGADFVRQLKMLAGLSIFRAINNDTDIFSTGGEQGEDYEYLLNAARKAVTHGYKVYILPNPNKVRTADFIFERKGIYKMYDLKTIQGRNSVFNRLVESIGQVNHVLLNITSDYDARKLASDIKAYFEINIDAVEVLIFKGKKQIIVDRDLTLSPQYHRLFRKRYEK
;
A
#
# COMPACT_ATOMS: atom_id res chain seq x y z
N MET A 1 23.49 23.23 -2.55
CA MET A 1 22.10 22.78 -2.46
C MET A 1 21.84 22.23 -1.08
N PRO A 2 20.79 22.69 -0.39
CA PRO A 2 20.46 22.03 0.87
C PRO A 2 20.16 20.57 0.57
N GLU A 3 20.85 19.68 1.26
CA GLU A 3 20.51 18.28 1.28
C GLU A 3 19.08 18.17 1.83
N TYR A 4 18.17 17.70 1.00
CA TYR A 4 16.79 17.44 1.47
C TYR A 4 16.86 16.35 2.52
N ASP A 5 16.49 16.68 3.74
CA ASP A 5 16.34 15.67 4.78
C ASP A 5 15.05 14.90 4.50
N ILE A 6 15.21 13.82 3.73
CA ILE A 6 14.08 12.95 3.36
C ILE A 6 13.36 12.38 4.60
N ALA A 7 14.10 12.12 5.67
CA ALA A 7 13.49 11.61 6.91
C ALA A 7 12.53 12.63 7.52
N LEU A 8 12.90 13.92 7.51
CA LEU A 8 12.04 14.98 7.99
C LEU A 8 10.78 15.12 7.12
N GLU A 9 10.96 15.08 5.80
CA GLU A 9 9.84 15.18 4.86
C GLU A 9 8.87 14.00 4.98
N LEU A 10 9.38 12.79 5.20
CA LEU A 10 8.55 11.60 5.46
C LEU A 10 7.81 11.71 6.80
N ALA A 11 8.47 12.27 7.83
CA ALA A 11 7.85 12.45 9.15
C ALA A 11 6.62 13.36 9.10
N LYS A 12 6.61 14.37 8.21
CA LYS A 12 5.45 15.25 8.03
C LYS A 12 4.18 14.52 7.61
N LEU A 13 4.29 13.37 6.95
CA LEU A 13 3.14 12.57 6.54
C LEU A 13 2.34 12.02 7.72
N HIS A 14 2.93 11.93 8.91
CA HIS A 14 2.22 11.46 10.11
C HIS A 14 1.34 12.54 10.77
N ILE A 15 1.58 13.81 10.45
CA ILE A 15 0.86 14.94 11.05
C ILE A 15 -0.02 15.70 10.06
N LEU A 16 0.29 15.66 8.76
CA LEU A 16 -0.50 16.33 7.74
C LEU A 16 -1.77 15.53 7.42
N LYS A 17 -2.84 16.25 7.08
CA LYS A 17 -4.15 15.67 6.75
C LYS A 17 -4.76 16.37 5.53
N GLY A 18 -5.70 15.70 4.87
CA GLY A 18 -6.47 16.24 3.77
C GLY A 18 -5.60 16.73 2.60
N ALA A 19 -5.88 17.93 2.11
CA ALA A 19 -5.18 18.51 0.96
C ALA A 19 -3.68 18.72 1.23
N ASP A 20 -3.29 19.04 2.45
CA ASP A 20 -1.88 19.22 2.83
C ASP A 20 -1.12 17.89 2.77
N PHE A 21 -1.74 16.81 3.19
CA PHE A 21 -1.18 15.46 3.07
C PHE A 21 -0.96 15.09 1.60
N VAL A 22 -1.95 15.29 0.74
CA VAL A 22 -1.84 14.98 -0.70
C VAL A 22 -0.75 15.84 -1.34
N ARG A 23 -0.67 17.11 -0.98
CA ARG A 23 0.38 18.01 -1.49
C ARG A 23 1.77 17.53 -1.10
N GLN A 24 1.92 17.02 0.12
CA GLN A 24 3.19 16.46 0.60
C GLN A 24 3.56 15.19 -0.18
N LEU A 25 2.60 14.32 -0.47
CA LEU A 25 2.84 13.13 -1.30
C LEU A 25 3.34 13.50 -2.70
N LYS A 26 2.69 14.49 -3.33
CA LYS A 26 3.09 14.97 -4.66
C LYS A 26 4.49 15.57 -4.64
N MET A 27 4.81 16.35 -3.61
CA MET A 27 6.14 16.95 -3.45
C MET A 27 7.20 15.87 -3.32
N LEU A 28 6.98 14.87 -2.46
CA LEU A 28 7.91 13.76 -2.26
C LEU A 28 8.15 12.98 -3.55
N ALA A 29 7.08 12.62 -4.26
CA ALA A 29 7.18 11.88 -5.51
C ALA A 29 7.91 12.67 -6.61
N GLY A 30 7.91 14.00 -6.54
CA GLY A 30 8.61 14.87 -7.48
C GLY A 30 10.09 15.14 -7.15
N LEU A 31 10.60 14.63 -6.03
CA LEU A 31 12.00 14.85 -5.67
C LEU A 31 12.94 14.12 -6.63
N SER A 32 14.03 14.79 -7.00
CA SER A 32 15.04 14.25 -7.93
C SER A 32 15.83 13.06 -7.39
N ILE A 33 15.76 12.81 -6.09
CA ILE A 33 16.36 11.63 -5.47
C ILE A 33 15.66 10.31 -5.87
N PHE A 34 14.40 10.38 -6.29
CA PHE A 34 13.69 9.24 -6.83
C PHE A 34 14.09 9.03 -8.28
N ARG A 35 14.68 7.88 -8.57
CA ARG A 35 15.10 7.49 -9.91
C ARG A 35 14.49 6.16 -10.28
N ALA A 36 14.13 6.02 -11.57
CA ALA A 36 13.66 4.76 -12.09
C ALA A 36 14.69 3.65 -11.86
N ILE A 37 14.25 2.50 -11.40
CA ILE A 37 15.11 1.35 -11.23
C ILE A 37 15.40 0.67 -12.57
N ASN A 38 16.47 -0.12 -12.63
CA ASN A 38 16.84 -0.83 -13.84
C ASN A 38 15.72 -1.77 -14.31
N ASN A 39 15.36 -1.69 -15.58
CA ASN A 39 14.35 -2.51 -16.25
C ASN A 39 12.88 -2.22 -15.86
N ASP A 40 12.63 -1.27 -14.94
CA ASP A 40 11.28 -0.91 -14.51
C ASP A 40 11.12 0.61 -14.52
N THR A 41 10.70 1.17 -15.65
CA THR A 41 10.66 2.63 -15.86
C THR A 41 9.59 3.34 -15.03
N ASP A 42 8.61 2.62 -14.49
CA ASP A 42 7.53 3.16 -13.66
C ASP A 42 7.68 2.86 -12.17
N ILE A 43 8.82 2.28 -11.76
CA ILE A 43 9.17 2.05 -10.36
C ILE A 43 10.37 2.93 -10.02
N PHE A 44 10.21 3.77 -8.99
CA PHE A 44 11.22 4.74 -8.56
C PHE A 44 11.68 4.41 -7.14
N SER A 45 12.98 4.56 -6.92
CA SER A 45 13.61 4.34 -5.63
C SER A 45 14.65 5.43 -5.38
N THR A 46 14.98 5.67 -4.12
CA THR A 46 16.02 6.64 -3.75
C THR A 46 17.43 6.07 -3.87
N GLY A 47 17.55 4.81 -4.14
CA GLY A 47 18.82 4.10 -4.09
C GLY A 47 19.32 3.91 -2.67
N GLY A 48 19.88 3.15 -2.09
CA GLY A 48 20.30 2.90 -0.73
C GLY A 48 20.40 1.40 -0.49
N GLU A 49 20.73 1.05 0.74
CA GLU A 49 20.78 -0.38 1.08
C GLU A 49 19.40 -1.03 0.91
N GLN A 50 19.38 -2.10 0.13
CA GLN A 50 18.20 -2.91 -0.05
C GLN A 50 18.07 -3.83 1.17
N GLY A 51 16.97 -3.66 1.92
CA GLY A 51 16.64 -4.53 3.03
C GLY A 51 16.21 -5.94 2.58
N GLU A 52 16.03 -6.82 3.53
CA GLU A 52 15.57 -8.20 3.29
C GLU A 52 14.20 -8.24 2.60
N ASP A 53 13.38 -7.21 2.80
CA ASP A 53 12.02 -7.12 2.23
C ASP A 53 11.98 -6.59 0.81
N TYR A 54 13.12 -6.24 0.22
CA TYR A 54 13.15 -5.57 -1.09
C TYR A 54 12.49 -6.37 -2.20
N GLU A 55 12.69 -7.69 -2.23
CA GLU A 55 12.05 -8.56 -3.23
C GLU A 55 10.53 -8.57 -3.10
N TYR A 56 10.00 -8.51 -1.88
CA TYR A 56 8.55 -8.39 -1.65
C TYR A 56 8.02 -7.04 -2.14
N LEU A 57 8.78 -5.97 -1.90
CA LEU A 57 8.43 -4.63 -2.40
C LEU A 57 8.41 -4.61 -3.92
N LEU A 58 9.42 -5.14 -4.58
CA LEU A 58 9.48 -5.21 -6.04
C LEU A 58 8.35 -6.06 -6.62
N ASN A 59 8.03 -7.17 -6.02
CA ASN A 59 6.94 -8.03 -6.49
C ASN A 59 5.61 -7.25 -6.49
N ALA A 60 5.28 -6.59 -5.40
CA ALA A 60 4.08 -5.76 -5.30
C ALA A 60 4.12 -4.56 -6.25
N ALA A 61 5.27 -3.89 -6.35
CA ALA A 61 5.44 -2.74 -7.24
C ALA A 61 5.21 -3.10 -8.71
N ARG A 62 5.75 -4.23 -9.16
CA ARG A 62 5.54 -4.72 -10.53
C ARG A 62 4.09 -5.04 -10.83
N LYS A 63 3.37 -5.63 -9.87
CA LYS A 63 1.92 -5.82 -10.00
C LYS A 63 1.18 -4.48 -10.11
N ALA A 64 1.55 -3.50 -9.31
CA ALA A 64 0.97 -2.16 -9.38
C ALA A 64 1.17 -1.53 -10.76
N VAL A 65 2.36 -1.65 -11.34
CA VAL A 65 2.65 -1.14 -12.68
C VAL A 65 1.73 -1.79 -13.73
N THR A 66 1.45 -3.08 -13.62
CA THR A 66 0.51 -3.75 -14.54
C THR A 66 -0.91 -3.20 -14.45
N HIS A 67 -1.27 -2.56 -13.32
CA HIS A 67 -2.55 -1.89 -13.11
C HIS A 67 -2.52 -0.38 -13.41
N GLY A 68 -1.44 0.11 -14.01
CA GLY A 68 -1.33 1.49 -14.47
C GLY A 68 -0.79 2.47 -13.43
N TYR A 69 -0.26 1.99 -12.32
CA TYR A 69 0.36 2.86 -11.30
C TYR A 69 1.82 3.15 -11.63
N LYS A 70 2.25 4.37 -11.27
CA LYS A 70 3.65 4.66 -10.99
C LYS A 70 3.90 4.43 -9.50
N VAL A 71 5.02 3.82 -9.18
CA VAL A 71 5.34 3.37 -7.82
C VAL A 71 6.61 4.07 -7.33
N TYR A 72 6.53 4.67 -6.15
CA TYR A 72 7.66 5.26 -5.47
C TYR A 72 7.92 4.45 -4.20
N ILE A 73 9.05 3.75 -4.16
CA ILE A 73 9.44 2.98 -2.98
C ILE A 73 10.03 3.94 -1.97
N LEU A 74 9.37 4.08 -0.83
CA LEU A 74 9.81 5.02 0.21
C LEU A 74 11.00 4.46 0.98
N PRO A 75 12.04 5.28 1.21
CA PRO A 75 13.14 4.88 2.08
C PRO A 75 12.67 4.83 3.54
N ASN A 76 13.33 4.01 4.34
CA ASN A 76 13.10 3.94 5.78
C ASN A 76 14.44 4.05 6.52
N PRO A 77 15.06 5.24 6.52
CA PRO A 77 16.42 5.42 7.04
C PRO A 77 16.53 5.16 8.55
N ASN A 78 15.45 5.37 9.29
CA ASN A 78 15.43 5.24 10.75
C ASN A 78 14.83 3.92 11.22
N LYS A 79 14.48 3.01 10.32
CA LYS A 79 13.84 1.72 10.59
C LYS A 79 12.61 1.85 11.52
N VAL A 80 11.91 2.97 11.41
CA VAL A 80 10.63 3.20 12.09
C VAL A 80 9.48 2.68 11.23
N ARG A 81 8.34 2.46 11.86
CA ARG A 81 7.13 2.06 11.14
C ARG A 81 6.65 3.18 10.24
N THR A 82 6.83 3.02 8.93
CA THR A 82 6.38 3.96 7.92
C THR A 82 5.68 3.20 6.78
N ALA A 83 5.01 3.95 5.91
CA ALA A 83 4.50 3.39 4.68
C ALA A 83 5.64 2.93 3.76
N ASP A 84 5.33 1.98 2.89
CA ASP A 84 6.28 1.40 1.94
C ASP A 84 6.27 2.09 0.59
N PHE A 85 5.11 2.58 0.14
CA PHE A 85 4.92 3.11 -1.21
C PHE A 85 4.12 4.40 -1.26
N ILE A 86 4.44 5.22 -2.27
CA ILE A 86 3.48 6.14 -2.88
C ILE A 86 3.10 5.55 -4.24
N PHE A 87 1.80 5.43 -4.52
CA PHE A 87 1.26 5.06 -5.83
C PHE A 87 0.63 6.29 -6.48
N GLU A 88 0.92 6.48 -7.76
CA GLU A 88 0.28 7.52 -8.57
C GLU A 88 -0.43 6.88 -9.76
N ARG A 89 -1.67 7.27 -10.01
CA ARG A 89 -2.41 6.90 -11.20
C ARG A 89 -3.37 8.03 -11.56
N LYS A 90 -3.28 8.51 -12.79
CA LYS A 90 -4.12 9.61 -13.31
C LYS A 90 -4.10 10.86 -12.42
N GLY A 91 -2.94 11.20 -11.88
CA GLY A 91 -2.76 12.37 -11.02
C GLY A 91 -3.22 12.18 -9.58
N ILE A 92 -3.68 10.99 -9.19
CA ILE A 92 -4.09 10.67 -7.82
C ILE A 92 -2.95 9.95 -7.12
N TYR A 93 -2.52 10.50 -5.98
CA TYR A 93 -1.44 9.99 -5.16
C TYR A 93 -2.01 9.38 -3.89
N LYS A 94 -1.60 8.15 -3.58
CA LYS A 94 -1.96 7.44 -2.34
C LYS A 94 -0.73 6.78 -1.75
N MET A 95 -0.71 6.66 -0.43
CA MET A 95 0.38 6.05 0.32
C MET A 95 -0.09 4.72 0.91
N TYR A 96 0.68 3.65 0.70
CA TYR A 96 0.32 2.30 1.14
C TYR A 96 1.39 1.67 2.02
N ASP A 97 0.93 0.91 3.02
CA ASP A 97 1.73 -0.06 3.75
C ASP A 97 1.52 -1.44 3.11
N LEU A 98 2.61 -2.12 2.80
CA LEU A 98 2.56 -3.45 2.17
C LEU A 98 2.50 -4.54 3.22
N LYS A 99 1.53 -5.44 3.05
CA LYS A 99 1.48 -6.73 3.74
C LYS A 99 1.46 -7.85 2.70
N THR A 100 2.57 -8.58 2.60
CA THR A 100 2.65 -9.75 1.73
C THR A 100 2.07 -10.95 2.47
N ILE A 101 1.09 -11.60 1.87
CA ILE A 101 0.41 -12.75 2.46
C ILE A 101 0.92 -14.01 1.81
N GLN A 102 1.58 -14.84 2.63
CA GLN A 102 2.08 -16.16 2.25
C GLN A 102 1.47 -17.20 3.17
N GLY A 103 1.10 -18.35 2.62
CA GLY A 103 0.53 -19.43 3.41
C GLY A 103 -0.87 -19.12 3.95
N ARG A 104 -1.18 -19.68 5.13
CA ARG A 104 -2.51 -19.63 5.75
C ARG A 104 -2.58 -18.72 6.97
N ASN A 105 -1.61 -17.84 7.16
CA ASN A 105 -1.59 -16.94 8.30
C ASN A 105 -2.76 -15.96 8.22
N SER A 106 -3.26 -15.55 9.39
CA SER A 106 -4.39 -14.64 9.48
C SER A 106 -4.07 -13.29 8.84
N VAL A 107 -4.84 -12.91 7.83
CA VAL A 107 -4.79 -11.57 7.23
C VAL A 107 -5.21 -10.52 8.25
N PHE A 108 -6.16 -10.83 9.12
CA PHE A 108 -6.61 -9.91 10.16
C PHE A 108 -5.44 -9.42 11.03
N ASN A 109 -4.59 -10.33 11.51
CA ASN A 109 -3.45 -9.95 12.33
C ASN A 109 -2.45 -9.07 11.58
N ARG A 110 -2.24 -9.34 10.29
CA ARG A 110 -1.39 -8.50 9.45
C ARG A 110 -1.96 -7.10 9.25
N LEU A 111 -3.27 -6.99 9.07
CA LEU A 111 -3.96 -5.70 8.96
C LEU A 111 -3.88 -4.90 10.27
N VAL A 112 -4.05 -5.57 11.42
CA VAL A 112 -3.95 -4.92 12.74
C VAL A 112 -2.57 -4.30 12.94
N GLU A 113 -1.51 -4.92 12.45
CA GLU A 113 -0.15 -4.37 12.53
C GLU A 113 0.00 -3.01 11.83
N SER A 114 -0.85 -2.68 10.86
CA SER A 114 -0.82 -1.41 10.14
C SER A 114 -1.54 -0.26 10.85
N ILE A 115 -2.31 -0.56 11.90
CA ILE A 115 -3.09 0.46 12.61
C ILE A 115 -2.15 1.51 13.22
N GLY A 116 -2.46 2.78 12.97
CA GLY A 116 -1.65 3.90 13.43
C GLY A 116 -0.47 4.27 12.52
N GLN A 117 -0.23 3.51 11.45
CA GLN A 117 0.84 3.81 10.48
C GLN A 117 0.29 4.49 9.23
N VAL A 118 -0.66 3.85 8.59
CA VAL A 118 -1.30 4.33 7.37
C VAL A 118 -2.77 3.92 7.36
N ASN A 119 -3.57 4.64 6.59
CA ASN A 119 -5.00 4.36 6.42
C ASN A 119 -5.30 3.62 5.11
N HIS A 120 -4.28 3.35 4.32
CA HIS A 120 -4.35 2.56 3.10
C HIS A 120 -3.38 1.38 3.21
N VAL A 121 -3.89 0.17 3.13
CA VAL A 121 -3.09 -1.05 3.20
C VAL A 121 -3.13 -1.77 1.86
N LEU A 122 -1.98 -2.23 1.40
CA LEU A 122 -1.85 -3.10 0.23
C LEU A 122 -1.62 -4.53 0.70
N LEU A 123 -2.56 -5.41 0.38
CA LEU A 123 -2.40 -6.85 0.56
C LEU A 123 -1.93 -7.49 -0.74
N ASN A 124 -0.71 -8.00 -0.76
CA ASN A 124 -0.22 -8.79 -1.89
C ASN A 124 -0.38 -10.27 -1.54
N ILE A 125 -1.40 -10.91 -2.11
CA ILE A 125 -1.74 -12.30 -1.84
C ILE A 125 -0.94 -13.18 -2.79
N THR A 126 0.03 -13.91 -2.27
CA THR A 126 0.93 -14.76 -3.05
C THR A 126 0.65 -16.25 -2.87
N SER A 127 -0.36 -16.58 -2.07
CA SER A 127 -0.79 -17.96 -1.80
C SER A 127 -2.28 -18.10 -2.06
N ASP A 128 -2.77 -19.34 -2.02
CA ASP A 128 -4.22 -19.57 -2.01
C ASP A 128 -4.78 -19.23 -0.64
N TYR A 129 -5.59 -18.19 -0.58
CA TYR A 129 -6.25 -17.73 0.63
C TYR A 129 -7.75 -17.78 0.43
N ASP A 130 -8.46 -18.32 1.40
CA ASP A 130 -9.91 -18.49 1.31
C ASP A 130 -10.62 -17.14 1.18
N ALA A 131 -11.48 -17.02 0.17
CA ALA A 131 -12.17 -15.78 -0.16
C ALA A 131 -13.09 -15.30 0.98
N ARG A 132 -13.79 -16.22 1.64
CA ARG A 132 -14.70 -15.88 2.74
C ARG A 132 -13.93 -15.37 3.94
N LYS A 133 -12.84 -16.04 4.28
CA LYS A 133 -11.98 -15.64 5.38
C LYS A 133 -11.35 -14.29 5.10
N LEU A 134 -10.86 -14.07 3.88
CA LEU A 134 -10.27 -12.78 3.49
C LEU A 134 -11.29 -11.64 3.60
N ALA A 135 -12.50 -11.85 3.07
CA ALA A 135 -13.57 -10.86 3.17
C ALA A 135 -13.91 -10.55 4.63
N SER A 136 -14.03 -11.57 5.47
CA SER A 136 -14.35 -11.40 6.90
C SER A 136 -13.23 -10.70 7.67
N ASP A 137 -11.97 -11.03 7.39
CA ASP A 137 -10.80 -10.41 8.01
C ASP A 137 -10.72 -8.91 7.67
N ILE A 138 -10.98 -8.55 6.42
CA ILE A 138 -10.98 -7.15 5.98
C ILE A 138 -12.12 -6.37 6.64
N LYS A 139 -13.32 -6.95 6.70
CA LYS A 139 -14.45 -6.32 7.37
C LYS A 139 -14.17 -6.08 8.86
N ALA A 140 -13.63 -7.08 9.55
CA ALA A 140 -13.25 -6.95 10.96
C ALA A 140 -12.21 -5.84 11.18
N TYR A 141 -11.25 -5.71 10.26
CA TYR A 141 -10.26 -4.63 10.31
C TYR A 141 -10.92 -3.25 10.22
N PHE A 142 -11.85 -3.05 9.28
CA PHE A 142 -12.58 -1.79 9.18
C PHE A 142 -13.44 -1.50 10.40
N GLU A 143 -13.96 -2.52 11.06
CA GLU A 143 -14.76 -2.35 12.28
C GLU A 143 -13.93 -1.84 13.47
N ILE A 144 -12.67 -2.28 13.59
CA ILE A 144 -11.80 -1.89 14.70
C ILE A 144 -10.93 -0.67 14.40
N ASN A 145 -10.74 -0.30 13.14
CA ASN A 145 -9.93 0.85 12.73
C ASN A 145 -10.80 1.90 12.05
N ILE A 146 -11.29 2.85 12.84
CA ILE A 146 -12.16 3.92 12.35
C ILE A 146 -11.49 4.80 11.29
N ASP A 147 -10.17 4.89 11.30
CA ASP A 147 -9.38 5.72 10.37
C ASP A 147 -9.04 5.00 9.07
N ALA A 148 -9.28 3.70 8.97
CA ALA A 148 -9.00 2.94 7.76
C ALA A 148 -9.85 3.44 6.58
N VAL A 149 -9.21 3.67 5.44
CA VAL A 149 -9.84 4.21 4.22
C VAL A 149 -9.98 3.13 3.15
N GLU A 150 -8.90 2.39 2.91
CA GLU A 150 -8.86 1.47 1.78
C GLU A 150 -7.96 0.26 2.08
N VAL A 151 -8.40 -0.90 1.63
CA VAL A 151 -7.55 -2.09 1.47
C VAL A 151 -7.50 -2.41 -0.02
N LEU A 152 -6.30 -2.29 -0.60
CA LEU A 152 -6.02 -2.65 -1.99
C LEU A 152 -5.47 -4.07 -2.01
N ILE A 153 -6.00 -4.93 -2.85
CA ILE A 153 -5.63 -6.34 -2.90
C ILE A 153 -5.09 -6.68 -4.29
N PHE A 154 -3.90 -7.27 -4.32
CA PHE A 154 -3.36 -7.90 -5.52
C PHE A 154 -3.42 -9.42 -5.34
N LYS A 155 -4.12 -10.09 -6.25
CA LYS A 155 -4.22 -11.56 -6.31
C LYS A 155 -4.05 -12.02 -7.75
N GLY A 156 -2.94 -12.68 -8.06
CA GLY A 156 -2.60 -13.03 -9.44
C GLY A 156 -2.54 -11.78 -10.32
N LYS A 157 -3.35 -11.73 -11.37
CA LYS A 157 -3.47 -10.57 -12.26
C LYS A 157 -4.59 -9.62 -11.87
N LYS A 158 -5.23 -9.84 -10.72
CA LYS A 158 -6.39 -9.07 -10.28
C LYS A 158 -6.01 -7.98 -9.31
N GLN A 159 -6.80 -6.91 -9.35
CA GLN A 159 -6.81 -5.84 -8.36
C GLN A 159 -8.21 -5.71 -7.80
N ILE A 160 -8.33 -5.68 -6.48
CA ILE A 160 -9.59 -5.46 -5.78
C ILE A 160 -9.40 -4.32 -4.79
N ILE A 161 -10.30 -3.34 -4.82
CA ILE A 161 -10.31 -2.23 -3.87
C ILE A 161 -11.49 -2.42 -2.93
N VAL A 162 -11.21 -2.42 -1.62
CA VAL A 162 -12.23 -2.50 -0.58
C VAL A 162 -12.16 -1.25 0.27
N ASP A 163 -13.28 -0.54 0.36
CA ASP A 163 -13.46 0.60 1.24
C ASP A 163 -14.50 0.26 2.33
N ARG A 164 -14.70 1.20 3.25
CA ARG A 164 -15.66 1.03 4.35
C ARG A 164 -17.07 0.82 3.85
N ASP A 165 -17.50 1.61 2.87
CA ASP A 165 -18.86 1.55 2.33
C ASP A 165 -19.15 0.18 1.74
N LEU A 166 -18.18 -0.41 1.04
CA LEU A 166 -18.33 -1.76 0.51
C LEU A 166 -18.51 -2.79 1.63
N THR A 167 -17.74 -2.69 2.72
CA THR A 167 -17.83 -3.63 3.86
C THR A 167 -19.17 -3.54 4.60
N LEU A 168 -19.81 -2.37 4.55
CA LEU A 168 -21.14 -2.14 5.17
C LEU A 168 -22.31 -2.57 4.27
N SER A 169 -22.05 -2.83 2.99
CA SER A 169 -23.09 -3.31 2.06
C SER A 169 -23.57 -4.70 2.45
N PRO A 170 -24.89 -4.96 2.43
CA PRO A 170 -25.43 -6.30 2.65
C PRO A 170 -24.93 -7.33 1.64
N GLN A 171 -24.41 -6.86 0.51
CA GLN A 171 -23.94 -7.69 -0.59
C GLN A 171 -22.42 -7.86 -0.60
N TYR A 172 -21.72 -7.34 0.42
CA TYR A 172 -20.26 -7.31 0.46
C TYR A 172 -19.62 -8.67 0.21
N HIS A 173 -19.99 -9.69 0.96
CA HIS A 173 -19.40 -11.03 0.83
C HIS A 173 -19.61 -11.62 -0.56
N ARG A 174 -20.79 -11.45 -1.13
CA ARG A 174 -21.08 -11.92 -2.50
C ARG A 174 -20.26 -11.18 -3.54
N LEU A 175 -20.21 -9.85 -3.47
CA LEU A 175 -19.44 -9.02 -4.41
C LEU A 175 -17.95 -9.29 -4.31
N PHE A 176 -17.44 -9.42 -3.09
CA PHE A 176 -16.02 -9.71 -2.86
C PHE A 176 -15.64 -11.07 -3.46
N ARG A 177 -16.38 -12.11 -3.16
CA ARG A 177 -16.12 -13.45 -3.69
C ARG A 177 -16.14 -13.47 -5.21
N LYS A 178 -17.13 -12.81 -5.80
CA LYS A 178 -17.25 -12.72 -7.26
C LYS A 178 -16.00 -12.09 -7.89
N ARG A 179 -15.44 -11.06 -7.28
CA ARG A 179 -14.23 -10.41 -7.77
C ARG A 179 -12.98 -11.23 -7.52
N TYR A 180 -12.91 -11.91 -6.39
CA TYR A 180 -11.73 -12.66 -5.96
C TYR A 180 -11.60 -14.00 -6.68
N GLU A 181 -12.69 -14.72 -6.88
CA GLU A 181 -12.71 -16.07 -7.43
C GLU A 181 -12.73 -16.15 -8.96
N LYS A 182 -12.99 -15.04 -9.64
CA LYS A 182 -13.06 -15.03 -11.12
C LYS A 182 -11.72 -14.95 -11.82
#